data_d8912d89167bfd89b8e0529084abd498
#
_entry.id   d8912d89167bfd89b8e0529084abd498
#
_cell.length_a   1.000
_cell.length_b   1.000
_cell.length_c   1.000
_cell.angle_alpha   90.00
_cell.angle_beta   90.00
_cell.angle_gamma   90.00
#
_symmetry.space_group_name_H-M   'P 1'
#
loop_
_entity.id
_entity.type
_entity.pdbx_description
1 polymer ?
#
loop_
_entity_poly.entity_id
_entity_poly.type
_entity_poly.pdbx_seq_one_letter_code
_entity_poly.pdbx_strand_id
1 'polypeptide(L)'
;MKTLNIVLLGPPGVGKGTYAGILSKKYNIPHISTGQIFRDEIKKQSEIGKKVEGFIKKGDLVPDEITIEVVKVRLKDCKKGFLLDGFPRTIPQAEALEKITKIDKVLNFVASEETIMERLSWRRTCGKCGAIYHLKNIPPKVDSICDKCGGKLYQRSDETPEAIKVRMKEYDRKTKPLIDFYKKKKLLANIDANYPYEHIDKIISQCDRAFHKN
;
A
#
# COMPACT_ATOMS: atom_id res chain seq x y z
N MET A 1 21.80 6.61 13.09
CA MET A 1 20.98 6.90 11.89
C MET A 1 19.59 7.31 12.38
N LYS A 2 19.03 8.40 11.83
CA LYS A 2 17.67 8.86 12.20
C LYS A 2 16.66 7.80 11.78
N THR A 3 15.76 7.39 12.67
CA THR A 3 14.63 6.51 12.32
C THR A 3 13.74 7.24 11.32
N LEU A 4 13.18 6.53 10.34
CA LEU A 4 12.32 7.10 9.32
C LEU A 4 10.99 6.34 9.25
N ASN A 5 9.93 6.91 9.81
CA ASN A 5 8.60 6.34 9.88
C ASN A 5 7.70 6.99 8.83
N ILE A 6 7.41 6.24 7.76
CA ILE A 6 6.71 6.74 6.58
C ILE A 6 5.34 6.08 6.46
N VAL A 7 4.33 6.88 6.13
CA VAL A 7 3.00 6.41 5.74
C VAL A 7 2.78 6.69 4.25
N LEU A 8 2.23 5.73 3.52
CA LEU A 8 1.82 5.88 2.13
C LEU A 8 0.30 6.02 2.02
N LEU A 9 -0.16 7.14 1.50
CA LEU A 9 -1.55 7.40 1.15
C LEU A 9 -1.74 7.40 -0.38
N GLY A 10 -2.97 7.30 -0.80
CA GLY A 10 -3.38 7.36 -2.20
C GLY A 10 -4.38 6.26 -2.56
N PRO A 11 -5.12 6.41 -3.66
CA PRO A 11 -6.20 5.50 -4.06
C PRO A 11 -5.68 4.08 -4.34
N PRO A 12 -6.58 3.07 -4.32
CA PRO A 12 -6.23 1.74 -4.81
C PRO A 12 -5.76 1.82 -6.26
N GLY A 13 -4.75 1.04 -6.63
CA GLY A 13 -4.21 1.04 -8.00
C GLY A 13 -3.13 2.08 -8.29
N VAL A 14 -2.94 3.13 -7.47
CA VAL A 14 -1.96 4.19 -7.74
C VAL A 14 -0.48 3.74 -7.79
N GLY A 15 -0.17 2.53 -7.30
CA GLY A 15 1.19 1.97 -7.34
C GLY A 15 1.94 1.94 -6.00
N LYS A 16 1.29 2.25 -4.87
CA LYS A 16 1.92 2.30 -3.53
C LYS A 16 2.85 1.12 -3.24
N GLY A 17 2.39 -0.10 -3.45
CA GLY A 17 3.21 -1.30 -3.16
C GLY A 17 4.49 -1.40 -4.00
N THR A 18 4.47 -0.93 -5.25
CA THR A 18 5.65 -0.87 -6.13
C THR A 18 6.65 0.16 -5.59
N TYR A 19 6.17 1.37 -5.31
CA TYR A 19 7.03 2.45 -4.77
C TYR A 19 7.55 2.09 -3.39
N ALA A 20 6.71 1.49 -2.54
CA ALA A 20 7.11 0.99 -1.23
C ALA A 20 8.26 -0.02 -1.30
N GLY A 21 8.21 -0.94 -2.25
CA GLY A 21 9.27 -1.93 -2.44
C GLY A 21 10.62 -1.31 -2.84
N ILE A 22 10.60 -0.22 -3.63
CA ILE A 22 11.81 0.53 -4.02
C ILE A 22 12.33 1.35 -2.83
N LEU A 23 11.45 2.12 -2.19
CA LEU A 23 11.81 2.99 -1.05
C LEU A 23 12.32 2.17 0.15
N SER A 24 11.69 1.03 0.43
CA SER A 24 12.11 0.10 1.49
C SER A 24 13.55 -0.36 1.30
N LYS A 25 13.93 -0.74 0.09
CA LYS A 25 15.32 -1.12 -0.24
C LYS A 25 16.26 0.07 -0.15
N LYS A 26 15.86 1.22 -0.71
CA LYS A 26 16.69 2.43 -0.75
C LYS A 26 17.02 2.95 0.64
N TYR A 27 16.04 2.97 1.55
CA TYR A 27 16.22 3.50 2.91
C TYR A 27 16.54 2.41 3.95
N ASN A 28 16.60 1.14 3.53
CA ASN A 28 16.85 -0.02 4.40
C ASN A 28 15.89 -0.06 5.61
N ILE A 29 14.60 0.17 5.35
CA ILE A 29 13.50 0.09 6.33
C ILE A 29 12.45 -0.92 5.89
N PRO A 30 11.79 -1.65 6.81
CA PRO A 30 10.78 -2.64 6.45
C PRO A 30 9.55 -2.00 5.81
N HIS A 31 9.04 -2.65 4.76
CA HIS A 31 7.74 -2.36 4.16
C HIS A 31 6.68 -3.21 4.83
N ILE A 32 5.72 -2.58 5.48
CA ILE A 32 4.58 -3.21 6.15
C ILE A 32 3.32 -2.91 5.34
N SER A 33 2.79 -3.92 4.66
CA SER A 33 1.55 -3.80 3.88
C SER A 33 0.43 -4.57 4.56
N THR A 34 -0.56 -3.86 5.11
CA THR A 34 -1.72 -4.50 5.75
C THR A 34 -2.49 -5.39 4.80
N GLY A 35 -2.65 -4.95 3.55
CA GLY A 35 -3.28 -5.75 2.52
C GLY A 35 -2.54 -7.07 2.23
N GLN A 36 -1.19 -7.05 2.23
CA GLN A 36 -0.41 -8.28 2.06
C GLN A 36 -0.53 -9.18 3.29
N ILE A 37 -0.43 -8.62 4.48
CA ILE A 37 -0.58 -9.38 5.73
C ILE A 37 -1.91 -10.13 5.73
N PHE A 38 -3.02 -9.45 5.46
CA PHE A 38 -4.34 -10.11 5.45
C PHE A 38 -4.46 -11.18 4.38
N ARG A 39 -3.93 -10.99 3.18
CA ARG A 39 -3.90 -12.03 2.15
C ARG A 39 -3.08 -13.25 2.57
N ASP A 40 -1.96 -13.04 3.25
CA ASP A 40 -1.13 -14.12 3.77
C ASP A 40 -1.87 -14.91 4.88
N GLU A 41 -2.58 -14.21 5.76
CA GLU A 41 -3.40 -14.84 6.81
C GLU A 41 -4.60 -15.61 6.23
N ILE A 42 -5.26 -15.09 5.19
CA ILE A 42 -6.32 -15.81 4.46
C ILE A 42 -5.75 -17.09 3.83
N LYS A 43 -4.60 -16.98 3.17
CA LYS A 43 -3.94 -18.15 2.56
C LYS A 43 -3.56 -19.23 3.57
N LYS A 44 -3.14 -18.83 4.78
CA LYS A 44 -2.83 -19.75 5.89
C LYS A 44 -4.07 -20.30 6.58
N GLN A 45 -5.27 -19.83 6.24
CA GLN A 45 -6.53 -20.16 6.92
C GLN A 45 -6.48 -19.90 8.43
N SER A 46 -5.73 -18.86 8.85
CA SER A 46 -5.66 -18.45 10.25
C SER A 46 -7.00 -17.89 10.74
N GLU A 47 -7.19 -17.80 12.06
CA GLU A 47 -8.39 -17.20 12.66
C GLU A 47 -8.64 -15.76 12.17
N ILE A 48 -7.55 -14.97 12.04
CA ILE A 48 -7.62 -13.62 11.48
C ILE A 48 -8.01 -13.71 10.00
N GLY A 49 -7.37 -14.61 9.23
CA GLY A 49 -7.65 -14.79 7.81
C GLY A 49 -9.12 -15.08 7.53
N LYS A 50 -9.72 -16.04 8.27
CA LYS A 50 -11.14 -16.37 8.17
C LYS A 50 -12.06 -15.19 8.47
N LYS A 51 -11.73 -14.38 9.51
CA LYS A 51 -12.51 -13.18 9.89
C LYS A 51 -12.47 -12.08 8.84
N VAL A 52 -11.36 -11.89 8.14
CA VAL A 52 -11.18 -10.75 7.22
C VAL A 52 -11.45 -11.09 5.76
N GLU A 53 -11.56 -12.36 5.39
CA GLU A 53 -11.70 -12.80 4.00
C GLU A 53 -12.91 -12.17 3.30
N GLY A 54 -14.06 -12.12 3.99
CA GLY A 54 -15.29 -11.54 3.45
C GLY A 54 -15.16 -10.06 3.09
N PHE A 55 -14.49 -9.27 3.94
CA PHE A 55 -14.22 -7.85 3.68
C PHE A 55 -13.30 -7.67 2.48
N ILE A 56 -12.20 -8.43 2.43
CA ILE A 56 -11.23 -8.34 1.33
C ILE A 56 -11.87 -8.70 -0.01
N LYS A 57 -12.66 -9.79 -0.10
CA LYS A 57 -13.32 -10.21 -1.34
C LYS A 57 -14.29 -9.15 -1.88
N LYS A 58 -15.02 -8.47 -0.99
CA LYS A 58 -15.95 -7.40 -1.35
C LYS A 58 -15.29 -6.06 -1.68
N GLY A 59 -14.01 -5.91 -1.34
CA GLY A 59 -13.28 -4.64 -1.46
C GLY A 59 -13.52 -3.68 -0.29
N ASP A 60 -14.19 -4.12 0.77
CA ASP A 60 -14.42 -3.37 1.99
C ASP A 60 -13.16 -3.23 2.84
N LEU A 61 -13.16 -2.25 3.76
CA LEU A 61 -12.11 -2.16 4.77
C LEU A 61 -12.33 -3.19 5.87
N VAL A 62 -11.25 -3.84 6.28
CA VAL A 62 -11.23 -4.65 7.51
C VAL A 62 -11.50 -3.74 8.71
N PRO A 63 -12.25 -4.17 9.73
CA PRO A 63 -12.53 -3.39 10.93
C PRO A 63 -11.28 -2.78 11.55
N ASP A 64 -11.42 -1.54 12.06
CA ASP A 64 -10.30 -0.74 12.56
C ASP A 64 -9.55 -1.44 13.68
N GLU A 65 -10.26 -2.08 14.61
CA GLU A 65 -9.69 -2.77 15.78
C GLU A 65 -8.75 -3.90 15.35
N ILE A 66 -9.16 -4.71 14.36
CA ILE A 66 -8.34 -5.82 13.84
C ILE A 66 -7.09 -5.25 13.15
N THR A 67 -7.29 -4.21 12.34
CA THR A 67 -6.19 -3.63 11.57
C THR A 67 -5.18 -2.94 12.47
N ILE A 68 -5.63 -2.20 13.49
CA ILE A 68 -4.77 -1.51 14.47
C ILE A 68 -3.92 -2.53 15.23
N GLU A 69 -4.52 -3.62 15.70
CA GLU A 69 -3.78 -4.63 16.48
C GLU A 69 -2.72 -5.33 15.63
N VAL A 70 -3.05 -5.70 14.39
CA VAL A 70 -2.08 -6.28 13.45
C VAL A 70 -0.90 -5.35 13.20
N VAL A 71 -1.16 -4.06 12.98
CA VAL A 71 -0.09 -3.07 12.76
C VAL A 71 0.75 -2.88 14.02
N LYS A 72 0.13 -2.75 15.18
CA LYS A 72 0.82 -2.60 16.47
C LYS A 72 1.81 -3.73 16.75
N VAL A 73 1.39 -4.98 16.50
CA VAL A 73 2.29 -6.14 16.61
C VAL A 73 3.47 -6.04 15.65
N ARG A 74 3.23 -5.67 14.38
CA ARG A 74 4.30 -5.57 13.37
C ARG A 74 5.28 -4.43 13.62
N LEU A 75 4.85 -3.35 14.23
CA LEU A 75 5.71 -2.19 14.52
C LEU A 75 6.69 -2.45 15.67
N LYS A 76 6.44 -3.40 16.56
CA LYS A 76 7.33 -3.72 17.68
C LYS A 76 8.76 -4.05 17.25
N ASP A 77 8.92 -4.67 16.08
CA ASP A 77 10.24 -5.11 15.56
C ASP A 77 10.92 -4.07 14.68
N CYS A 78 10.29 -2.91 14.43
CA CYS A 78 10.76 -1.90 13.49
C CYS A 78 11.67 -0.85 14.15
N LYS A 79 12.83 -1.26 14.66
CA LYS A 79 13.76 -0.38 15.39
C LYS A 79 14.41 0.73 14.53
N LYS A 80 14.52 0.55 13.22
CA LYS A 80 15.17 1.50 12.29
C LYS A 80 14.20 2.41 11.55
N GLY A 81 12.90 2.30 11.84
CA GLY A 81 11.83 2.94 11.11
C GLY A 81 11.07 1.95 10.24
N PHE A 82 10.10 2.43 9.49
CA PHE A 82 9.21 1.59 8.67
C PHE A 82 8.54 2.39 7.56
N LEU A 83 7.94 1.66 6.64
CA LEU A 83 7.09 2.18 5.59
C LEU A 83 5.75 1.45 5.65
N LEU A 84 4.68 2.17 6.01
CA LEU A 84 3.32 1.63 6.10
C LEU A 84 2.57 1.83 4.78
N ASP A 85 2.07 0.74 4.22
CA ASP A 85 1.22 0.71 3.03
C ASP A 85 -0.15 0.11 3.36
N GLY A 86 -1.19 0.89 3.12
CA GLY A 86 -2.57 0.50 3.38
C GLY A 86 -3.02 0.68 4.83
N PHE A 87 -2.26 1.39 5.64
CA PHE A 87 -2.60 1.84 6.98
C PHE A 87 -1.90 3.19 7.25
N PRO A 88 -2.58 4.18 7.87
CA PRO A 88 -4.01 4.17 8.19
C PRO A 88 -4.90 4.34 6.96
N ARG A 89 -6.17 3.91 7.05
CA ARG A 89 -7.21 4.14 6.04
C ARG A 89 -8.41 4.90 6.60
N THR A 90 -8.45 5.14 7.92
CA THR A 90 -9.51 5.87 8.60
C THR A 90 -8.90 6.84 9.62
N ILE A 91 -9.65 7.86 10.04
CA ILE A 91 -9.20 8.79 11.09
C ILE A 91 -8.92 8.05 12.40
N PRO A 92 -9.79 7.14 12.91
CA PRO A 92 -9.49 6.38 14.12
C PRO A 92 -8.19 5.58 14.03
N GLN A 93 -7.87 4.99 12.86
CA GLN A 93 -6.60 4.31 12.64
C GLN A 93 -5.40 5.28 12.72
N ALA A 94 -5.53 6.49 12.16
CA ALA A 94 -4.48 7.50 12.22
C ALA A 94 -4.22 7.96 13.65
N GLU A 95 -5.27 8.21 14.42
CA GLU A 95 -5.19 8.59 15.83
C GLU A 95 -4.57 7.47 16.70
N ALA A 96 -4.94 6.22 16.40
CA ALA A 96 -4.31 5.07 17.06
C ALA A 96 -2.82 4.96 16.72
N LEU A 97 -2.45 5.18 15.46
CA LEU A 97 -1.05 5.16 15.03
C LEU A 97 -0.20 6.22 15.75
N GLU A 98 -0.73 7.42 15.94
CA GLU A 98 -0.04 8.49 16.66
C GLU A 98 0.25 8.15 18.12
N LYS A 99 -0.62 7.35 18.76
CA LYS A 99 -0.39 6.84 20.13
C LYS A 99 0.69 5.76 20.19
N ILE A 100 0.92 5.06 19.06
CA ILE A 100 1.90 3.96 18.97
C ILE A 100 3.30 4.50 18.64
N THR A 101 3.39 5.46 17.71
CA THR A 101 4.67 5.93 17.20
C THR A 101 4.55 7.30 16.52
N LYS A 102 5.66 8.05 16.49
CA LYS A 102 5.76 9.30 15.74
C LYS A 102 5.91 8.98 14.25
N ILE A 103 5.16 9.69 13.41
CA ILE A 103 5.31 9.66 11.94
C ILE A 103 6.17 10.84 11.50
N ASP A 104 7.14 10.58 10.64
CA ASP A 104 8.06 11.61 10.13
C ASP A 104 7.54 12.21 8.81
N LYS A 105 6.93 11.40 7.94
CA LYS A 105 6.38 11.88 6.66
C LYS A 105 5.23 11.00 6.16
N VAL A 106 4.32 11.63 5.45
CA VAL A 106 3.21 10.98 4.75
C VAL A 106 3.30 11.30 3.27
N LEU A 107 3.49 10.30 2.44
CA LEU A 107 3.55 10.41 0.98
C LEU A 107 2.17 10.09 0.39
N ASN A 108 1.51 11.12 -0.14
CA ASN A 108 0.20 10.97 -0.79
C ASN A 108 0.40 10.86 -2.30
N PHE A 109 0.27 9.67 -2.85
CA PHE A 109 0.38 9.43 -4.29
C PHE A 109 -0.92 9.80 -4.99
N VAL A 110 -0.82 10.63 -6.01
CA VAL A 110 -1.96 11.13 -6.79
C VAL A 110 -1.80 10.69 -8.24
N ALA A 111 -2.85 10.13 -8.82
CA ALA A 111 -2.92 9.80 -10.24
C ALA A 111 -4.35 10.00 -10.77
N SER A 112 -4.50 10.13 -12.09
CA SER A 112 -5.80 10.17 -12.74
C SER A 112 -6.55 8.85 -12.59
N GLU A 113 -7.86 8.90 -12.67
CA GLU A 113 -8.71 7.71 -12.61
C GLU A 113 -8.37 6.74 -13.75
N GLU A 114 -8.11 7.25 -14.95
CA GLU A 114 -7.69 6.48 -16.10
C GLU A 114 -6.41 5.68 -15.82
N THR A 115 -5.38 6.34 -15.29
CA THR A 115 -4.12 5.69 -14.90
C THR A 115 -4.35 4.60 -13.84
N ILE A 116 -5.23 4.86 -12.88
CA ILE A 116 -5.56 3.91 -11.82
C ILE A 116 -6.26 2.67 -12.39
N MET A 117 -7.26 2.89 -13.25
CA MET A 117 -8.04 1.81 -13.87
C MET A 117 -7.16 0.95 -14.78
N GLU A 118 -6.31 1.56 -15.60
CA GLU A 118 -5.34 0.82 -16.42
C GLU A 118 -4.44 -0.06 -15.54
N ARG A 119 -3.86 0.51 -14.48
CA ARG A 119 -2.96 -0.24 -13.58
C ARG A 119 -3.65 -1.41 -12.90
N LEU A 120 -4.90 -1.26 -12.47
CA LEU A 120 -5.65 -2.33 -11.82
C LEU A 120 -6.01 -3.47 -12.79
N SER A 121 -6.40 -3.14 -14.02
CA SER A 121 -6.81 -4.12 -15.03
C SER A 121 -5.69 -5.08 -15.44
N TRP A 122 -4.47 -4.56 -15.57
CA TRP A 122 -3.31 -5.34 -16.01
C TRP A 122 -2.44 -5.87 -14.88
N ARG A 123 -2.81 -5.61 -13.62
CA ARG A 123 -2.05 -6.10 -12.48
C ARG A 123 -2.18 -7.60 -12.31
N ARG A 124 -1.06 -8.25 -11.99
CA ARG A 124 -0.98 -9.64 -11.52
C ARG A 124 -0.15 -9.70 -10.26
N THR A 125 -0.46 -10.67 -9.42
CA THR A 125 0.22 -10.87 -8.13
C THR A 125 0.70 -12.31 -8.05
N CYS A 126 1.93 -12.52 -7.57
CA CYS A 126 2.44 -13.86 -7.34
C CYS A 126 1.78 -14.49 -6.12
N GLY A 127 1.21 -15.69 -6.29
CA GLY A 127 0.57 -16.44 -5.20
C GLY A 127 1.55 -16.96 -4.14
N LYS A 128 2.87 -17.06 -4.46
CA LYS A 128 3.88 -17.56 -3.55
C LYS A 128 4.57 -16.45 -2.75
N CYS A 129 5.07 -15.40 -3.40
CA CYS A 129 5.89 -14.36 -2.77
C CYS A 129 5.26 -12.97 -2.75
N GLY A 130 4.04 -12.79 -3.27
CA GLY A 130 3.35 -11.50 -3.29
C GLY A 130 3.91 -10.46 -4.28
N ALA A 131 4.90 -10.82 -5.12
CA ALA A 131 5.46 -9.92 -6.11
C ALA A 131 4.38 -9.41 -7.07
N ILE A 132 4.44 -8.11 -7.38
CA ILE A 132 3.48 -7.43 -8.24
C ILE A 132 4.07 -7.32 -9.64
N TYR A 133 3.24 -7.63 -10.63
CA TYR A 133 3.50 -7.51 -12.06
C TYR A 133 2.42 -6.67 -12.72
N HIS A 134 2.74 -6.14 -13.88
CA HIS A 134 1.79 -5.46 -14.75
C HIS A 134 2.01 -5.97 -16.16
N LEU A 135 1.01 -6.62 -16.77
CA LEU A 135 1.20 -7.36 -18.03
C LEU A 135 1.69 -6.51 -19.20
N LYS A 136 1.47 -5.17 -19.14
CA LYS A 136 2.01 -4.24 -20.15
C LYS A 136 3.36 -3.65 -19.74
N ASN A 137 3.50 -3.17 -18.50
CA ASN A 137 4.60 -2.30 -18.08
C ASN A 137 5.71 -3.04 -17.33
N ILE A 138 5.38 -4.16 -16.67
CA ILE A 138 6.32 -5.02 -15.92
C ILE A 138 5.89 -6.47 -16.16
N PRO A 139 5.93 -6.95 -17.42
CA PRO A 139 5.53 -8.33 -17.72
C PRO A 139 6.51 -9.32 -17.10
N PRO A 140 6.05 -10.53 -16.72
CA PRO A 140 6.95 -11.59 -16.36
C PRO A 140 7.72 -12.09 -17.59
N LYS A 141 8.91 -12.65 -17.40
CA LYS A 141 9.74 -13.23 -18.49
C LYS A 141 9.06 -14.45 -19.13
N VAL A 142 8.36 -15.22 -18.33
CA VAL A 142 7.54 -16.35 -18.76
C VAL A 142 6.12 -16.08 -18.34
N ASP A 143 5.17 -16.18 -19.28
CA ASP A 143 3.76 -15.87 -19.00
C ASP A 143 3.25 -16.61 -17.77
N SER A 144 2.53 -15.86 -16.94
CA SER A 144 1.89 -16.37 -15.72
C SER A 144 2.84 -16.95 -14.66
N ILE A 145 4.17 -16.80 -14.81
CA ILE A 145 5.19 -17.28 -13.87
C ILE A 145 5.97 -16.12 -13.25
N CYS A 146 6.16 -16.18 -11.94
CA CYS A 146 6.92 -15.16 -11.19
C CYS A 146 8.42 -15.30 -11.40
N ASP A 147 9.10 -14.26 -11.89
CA ASP A 147 10.55 -14.23 -12.10
C ASP A 147 11.36 -14.36 -10.80
N LYS A 148 10.75 -14.04 -9.64
CA LYS A 148 11.45 -14.06 -8.35
C LYS A 148 11.44 -15.42 -7.67
N CYS A 149 10.40 -16.24 -7.87
CA CYS A 149 10.23 -17.46 -7.08
C CYS A 149 9.56 -18.62 -7.83
N GLY A 150 9.29 -18.49 -9.14
CA GLY A 150 8.64 -19.52 -9.96
C GLY A 150 7.15 -19.78 -9.62
N GLY A 151 6.55 -18.99 -8.72
CA GLY A 151 5.15 -19.15 -8.35
C GLY A 151 4.19 -18.63 -9.44
N LYS A 152 2.97 -19.18 -9.52
CA LYS A 152 1.95 -18.72 -10.46
C LYS A 152 1.50 -17.30 -10.15
N LEU A 153 1.31 -16.51 -11.21
CA LEU A 153 0.69 -15.18 -11.14
C LEU A 153 -0.83 -15.33 -11.27
N TYR A 154 -1.55 -14.51 -10.52
CA TYR A 154 -3.02 -14.48 -10.55
C TYR A 154 -3.54 -13.05 -10.45
N GLN A 155 -4.76 -12.82 -10.91
CA GLN A 155 -5.51 -11.61 -10.63
C GLN A 155 -6.19 -11.74 -9.26
N ARG A 156 -6.12 -10.70 -8.45
CA ARG A 156 -6.66 -10.73 -7.09
C ARG A 156 -8.18 -10.69 -7.12
N SER A 157 -8.82 -11.30 -6.13
CA SER A 157 -10.28 -11.31 -5.99
C SER A 157 -10.87 -9.91 -5.72
N ASP A 158 -10.08 -9.01 -5.14
CA ASP A 158 -10.45 -7.61 -4.91
C ASP A 158 -10.22 -6.69 -6.14
N GLU A 159 -10.04 -7.27 -7.33
CA GLU A 159 -9.80 -6.57 -8.61
C GLU A 159 -10.85 -6.89 -9.68
N THR A 160 -12.02 -7.36 -9.27
CA THR A 160 -13.20 -7.35 -10.14
C THR A 160 -13.70 -5.89 -10.31
N PRO A 161 -14.39 -5.56 -11.41
CA PRO A 161 -14.94 -4.21 -11.61
C PRO A 161 -15.80 -3.73 -10.43
N GLU A 162 -16.60 -4.63 -9.84
CA GLU A 162 -17.46 -4.35 -8.70
C GLU A 162 -16.63 -4.05 -7.44
N ALA A 163 -15.65 -4.89 -7.13
CA ALA A 163 -14.77 -4.69 -5.98
C ALA A 163 -13.93 -3.41 -6.11
N ILE A 164 -13.47 -3.08 -7.33
CA ILE A 164 -12.76 -1.82 -7.60
C ILE A 164 -13.65 -0.62 -7.28
N LYS A 165 -14.92 -0.63 -7.73
CA LYS A 165 -15.88 0.44 -7.42
C LYS A 165 -16.10 0.60 -5.91
N VAL A 166 -16.24 -0.50 -5.18
CA VAL A 166 -16.38 -0.47 -3.71
C VAL A 166 -15.12 0.13 -3.08
N ARG A 167 -13.94 -0.31 -3.48
CA ARG A 167 -12.66 0.20 -2.97
C ARG A 167 -12.46 1.70 -3.21
N MET A 168 -12.89 2.19 -4.38
CA MET A 168 -12.82 3.63 -4.69
C MET A 168 -13.78 4.42 -3.80
N LYS A 169 -15.02 3.96 -3.61
CA LYS A 169 -15.97 4.58 -2.68
C LYS A 169 -15.46 4.60 -1.23
N GLU A 170 -14.91 3.48 -0.75
CA GLU A 170 -14.33 3.41 0.59
C GLU A 170 -13.12 4.32 0.74
N TYR A 171 -12.28 4.43 -0.30
CA TYR A 171 -11.17 5.39 -0.32
C TYR A 171 -11.67 6.83 -0.19
N ASP A 172 -12.62 7.25 -1.03
CA ASP A 172 -13.13 8.63 -1.01
C ASP A 172 -13.80 8.95 0.32
N ARG A 173 -14.58 8.03 0.88
CA ARG A 173 -15.33 8.22 2.12
C ARG A 173 -14.46 8.21 3.37
N LYS A 174 -13.53 7.26 3.48
CA LYS A 174 -12.81 6.99 4.73
C LYS A 174 -11.33 7.37 4.70
N THR A 175 -10.67 7.24 3.55
CA THR A 175 -9.21 7.41 3.48
C THR A 175 -8.82 8.81 3.00
N LYS A 176 -9.54 9.36 2.05
CA LYS A 176 -9.27 10.71 1.52
C LYS A 176 -9.27 11.81 2.60
N PRO A 177 -10.12 11.77 3.65
CA PRO A 177 -10.05 12.72 4.76
C PRO A 177 -8.71 12.76 5.51
N LEU A 178 -7.91 11.67 5.43
CA LEU A 178 -6.56 11.64 6.00
C LEU A 178 -5.60 12.64 5.34
N ILE A 179 -5.86 13.04 4.10
CA ILE A 179 -5.07 14.06 3.40
C ILE A 179 -5.09 15.35 4.20
N ASP A 180 -6.27 15.83 4.58
CA ASP A 180 -6.43 17.07 5.38
C ASP A 180 -5.91 16.88 6.80
N PHE A 181 -6.14 15.70 7.40
CA PHE A 181 -5.61 15.36 8.73
C PHE A 181 -4.09 15.52 8.79
N TYR A 182 -3.35 14.92 7.85
CA TYR A 182 -1.89 15.00 7.81
C TYR A 182 -1.36 16.32 7.23
N LYS A 183 -2.11 17.01 6.37
CA LYS A 183 -1.77 18.34 5.90
C LYS A 183 -1.77 19.38 7.05
N LYS A 184 -2.79 19.35 7.92
CA LYS A 184 -2.83 20.19 9.14
C LYS A 184 -1.62 19.96 10.05
N LYS A 185 -1.10 18.75 10.09
CA LYS A 185 0.10 18.37 10.86
C LYS A 185 1.42 18.68 10.15
N LYS A 186 1.39 19.24 8.93
CA LYS A 186 2.58 19.54 8.10
C LYS A 186 3.42 18.31 7.77
N LEU A 187 2.83 17.11 7.80
CA LEU A 187 3.51 15.84 7.49
C LEU A 187 3.32 15.39 6.05
N LEU A 188 2.33 15.94 5.33
CA LEU A 188 1.91 15.48 4.01
C LEU A 188 2.81 16.01 2.90
N ALA A 189 3.19 15.14 1.97
CA ALA A 189 3.77 15.49 0.68
C ALA A 189 2.99 14.80 -0.44
N ASN A 190 2.50 15.57 -1.41
CA ASN A 190 1.87 15.02 -2.61
C ASN A 190 2.94 14.59 -3.59
N ILE A 191 2.75 13.39 -4.15
CA ILE A 191 3.62 12.74 -5.12
C ILE A 191 2.80 12.49 -6.38
N ASP A 192 3.18 13.10 -7.49
CA ASP A 192 2.55 12.83 -8.77
C ASP A 192 2.97 11.45 -9.27
N ALA A 193 1.99 10.55 -9.38
CA ALA A 193 2.16 9.18 -9.81
C ALA A 193 1.60 8.90 -11.21
N ASN A 194 1.32 9.93 -12.03
CA ASN A 194 0.84 9.77 -13.41
C ASN A 194 1.92 9.28 -14.37
N TYR A 195 3.20 9.34 -13.96
CA TYR A 195 4.29 8.91 -14.83
C TYR A 195 4.18 7.43 -15.22
N PRO A 196 4.47 7.08 -16.49
CA PRO A 196 4.65 5.70 -16.91
C PRO A 196 5.75 4.99 -16.11
N TYR A 197 5.73 3.66 -16.11
CA TYR A 197 6.67 2.87 -15.28
C TYR A 197 8.14 3.11 -15.64
N GLU A 198 8.46 3.35 -16.91
CA GLU A 198 9.80 3.70 -17.39
C GLU A 198 10.37 4.98 -16.76
N HIS A 199 9.50 5.83 -16.23
CA HIS A 199 9.86 7.07 -15.52
C HIS A 199 9.62 6.97 -14.00
N ILE A 200 9.69 5.78 -13.44
CA ILE A 200 9.48 5.56 -11.99
C ILE A 200 10.51 6.31 -11.13
N ASP A 201 11.70 6.56 -11.69
CA ASP A 201 12.74 7.38 -11.09
C ASP A 201 12.25 8.80 -10.75
N LYS A 202 11.40 9.40 -11.60
CA LYS A 202 10.79 10.72 -11.34
C LYS A 202 9.89 10.69 -10.11
N ILE A 203 9.15 9.59 -9.91
CA ILE A 203 8.27 9.40 -8.74
C ILE A 203 9.14 9.23 -7.49
N ILE A 204 10.16 8.39 -7.55
CA ILE A 204 11.07 8.16 -6.42
C ILE A 204 11.83 9.44 -6.06
N SER A 205 12.28 10.23 -7.04
CA SER A 205 12.93 11.52 -6.79
C SER A 205 12.01 12.53 -6.10
N GLN A 206 10.70 12.51 -6.36
CA GLN A 206 9.74 13.33 -5.61
C GLN A 206 9.67 12.88 -4.14
N CYS A 207 9.66 11.56 -3.89
CA CYS A 207 9.67 11.01 -2.54
C CYS A 207 10.93 11.44 -1.78
N ASP A 208 12.10 11.37 -2.41
CA ASP A 208 13.36 11.80 -1.82
C ASP A 208 13.34 13.28 -1.43
N ARG A 209 12.90 14.15 -2.33
CA ARG A 209 12.76 15.59 -2.04
C ARG A 209 11.80 15.87 -0.88
N ALA A 210 10.76 15.02 -0.71
CA ALA A 210 9.82 15.18 0.39
C ALA A 210 10.44 14.91 1.76
N PHE A 211 11.50 14.11 1.85
CA PHE A 211 12.23 13.83 3.09
C PHE A 211 13.24 14.92 3.47
N HIS A 212 13.72 15.67 2.48
CA HIS A 212 14.72 16.74 2.68
C HIS A 212 14.09 18.13 2.81
N LYS A 213 12.80 18.29 2.54
CA LYS A 213 12.09 19.54 2.83
C LYS A 213 11.63 19.54 4.29
N ASN A 214 12.26 20.38 5.09
CA ASN A 214 11.83 20.73 6.45
C ASN A 214 10.51 21.48 6.43
#